data_ff4761ebaca82f1f11296f0682bdead8
#
_entry.id   ff4761ebaca82f1f11296f0682bdead8
#
_cell.length_a   1.000
_cell.length_b   1.000
_cell.length_c   1.000
_cell.angle_alpha   90.00
_cell.angle_beta   90.00
_cell.angle_gamma   90.00
#
_symmetry.space_group_name_H-M   'P 1'
#
loop_
_entity.id
_entity.type
_entity.pdbx_description
1 polymer ?
#
loop_
_entity_poly.entity_id
_entity_poly.type
_entity_poly.pdbx_seq_one_letter_code
_entity_poly.pdbx_strand_id
1 'polypeptide(L)'
;SLRRACAVGPVDAVQSEYSLWARYPDLGMLQTCAELDVAFVPFSPLGRGIFALNTPDPATFKDGDFRKGTPRFTEPNFGYNVARVQVFKTLAKELGTHPVTLAIAWCLNRGPHLIPIPGTRSAEHLAQCAAASDFVMPSEIMEAIETTLPVGWAHGDRYTTQQWIGPEGYC
;
A
#
# COMPACT_ATOMS: atom_id res chain seq x y z
N SER A 1 4.89 14.05 15.65
CA SER A 1 3.67 13.80 16.48
C SER A 1 3.83 12.54 17.33
N LEU A 2 4.26 11.36 16.80
CA LEU A 2 4.39 10.11 17.57
C LEU A 2 5.32 10.24 18.77
N ARG A 3 6.55 10.78 18.60
CA ARG A 3 7.49 10.99 19.72
C ARG A 3 6.90 11.83 20.87
N ARG A 4 6.06 12.81 20.54
CA ARG A 4 5.37 13.63 21.56
C ARG A 4 4.28 12.84 22.26
N ALA A 5 3.55 11.98 21.55
CA ALA A 5 2.54 11.12 22.15
C ALA A 5 3.19 10.12 23.13
N CYS A 6 4.25 9.44 22.72
CA CYS A 6 5.00 8.50 23.57
C CYS A 6 5.64 9.17 24.80
N ALA A 7 5.94 10.46 24.75
CA ALA A 7 6.43 11.21 25.91
C ALA A 7 5.33 11.49 26.96
N VAL A 8 4.06 11.34 26.61
CA VAL A 8 2.92 11.55 27.51
C VAL A 8 2.41 10.22 28.09
N GLY A 9 2.47 9.15 27.30
CA GLY A 9 2.02 7.82 27.70
C GLY A 9 2.37 6.76 26.67
N PRO A 10 2.17 5.47 27.00
CA PRO A 10 2.49 4.37 26.07
C PRO A 10 1.61 4.45 24.81
N VAL A 11 2.23 4.18 23.68
CA VAL A 11 1.58 4.01 22.37
C VAL A 11 2.01 2.68 21.81
N ASP A 12 1.11 1.71 21.69
CA ASP A 12 1.43 0.35 21.24
C ASP A 12 1.47 0.26 19.70
N ALA A 13 0.62 1.03 19.02
CA ALA A 13 0.54 0.98 17.55
C ALA A 13 0.13 2.32 16.94
N VAL A 14 0.56 2.54 15.70
CA VAL A 14 0.11 3.64 14.82
C VAL A 14 -0.46 3.04 13.55
N GLN A 15 -1.66 3.47 13.16
CA GLN A 15 -2.26 3.07 11.89
C GLN A 15 -2.20 4.22 10.89
N SER A 16 -1.70 3.93 9.68
CA SER A 16 -1.68 4.89 8.57
C SER A 16 -1.72 4.19 7.22
N GLU A 17 -2.08 4.92 6.14
CA GLU A 17 -2.07 4.36 4.79
C GLU A 17 -0.62 4.06 4.38
N TYR A 18 -0.35 2.83 3.98
CA TYR A 18 0.96 2.46 3.44
C TYR A 18 0.85 1.30 2.47
N SER A 19 1.45 1.47 1.32
CA SER A 19 1.51 0.47 0.24
C SER A 19 2.55 0.91 -0.78
N LEU A 20 2.79 0.08 -1.78
CA LEU A 20 3.54 0.48 -2.98
C LEU A 20 2.97 1.74 -3.68
N TRP A 21 1.73 2.12 -3.40
CA TRP A 21 1.07 3.30 -3.97
C TRP A 21 1.01 4.52 -3.04
N ALA A 22 1.29 4.34 -1.74
CA ALA A 22 1.26 5.42 -0.73
C ALA A 22 2.49 5.26 0.17
N ARG A 23 3.57 5.98 -0.14
CA ARG A 23 4.92 5.77 0.40
C ARG A 23 5.35 6.82 1.42
N TYR A 24 4.51 7.80 1.76
CA TYR A 24 4.89 8.88 2.69
C TYR A 24 5.37 8.39 4.08
N PRO A 25 4.96 7.22 4.64
CA PRO A 25 5.55 6.73 5.89
C PRO A 25 7.04 6.43 5.81
N ASP A 26 7.59 6.21 4.61
CA ASP A 26 9.04 6.08 4.39
C ASP A 26 9.83 7.35 4.76
N LEU A 27 9.16 8.51 4.84
CA LEU A 27 9.75 9.81 5.19
C LEU A 27 10.03 9.97 6.70
N GLY A 28 10.09 8.87 7.46
CA GLY A 28 10.51 8.87 8.85
C GLY A 28 9.51 8.23 9.83
N MET A 29 8.26 7.93 9.43
CA MET A 29 7.28 7.30 10.31
C MET A 29 7.70 5.88 10.66
N LEU A 30 8.10 5.06 9.68
CA LEU A 30 8.53 3.69 9.90
C LEU A 30 9.75 3.62 10.83
N GLN A 31 10.75 4.48 10.58
CA GLN A 31 11.94 4.58 11.42
C GLN A 31 11.60 5.00 12.85
N THR A 32 10.69 5.98 13.01
CA THR A 32 10.25 6.43 14.33
C THR A 32 9.48 5.34 15.08
N CYS A 33 8.67 4.54 14.40
CA CYS A 33 7.98 3.39 15.01
C CYS A 33 8.99 2.34 15.48
N ALA A 34 9.97 1.98 14.64
CA ALA A 34 11.02 1.04 15.00
C ALA A 34 11.85 1.51 16.20
N GLU A 35 12.25 2.80 16.25
CA GLU A 35 13.02 3.37 17.36
C GLU A 35 12.26 3.41 18.68
N LEU A 36 10.94 3.52 18.65
CA LEU A 36 10.09 3.64 19.83
C LEU A 36 9.40 2.34 20.23
N ASP A 37 9.72 1.23 19.55
CA ASP A 37 9.07 -0.09 19.71
C ASP A 37 7.54 -0.01 19.57
N VAL A 38 7.08 0.77 18.58
CA VAL A 38 5.66 0.96 18.24
C VAL A 38 5.33 0.18 16.98
N ALA A 39 4.27 -0.62 17.02
CA ALA A 39 3.79 -1.32 15.82
C ALA A 39 3.26 -0.31 14.78
N PHE A 40 3.58 -0.53 13.51
CA PHE A 40 2.99 0.23 12.41
C PHE A 40 1.96 -0.63 11.68
N VAL A 41 0.73 -0.14 11.55
CA VAL A 41 -0.40 -0.87 10.96
C VAL A 41 -0.77 -0.26 9.60
N PRO A 42 -0.21 -0.78 8.49
CA PRO A 42 -0.55 -0.34 7.15
C PRO A 42 -2.01 -0.62 6.80
N PHE A 43 -2.84 0.40 6.62
CA PHE A 43 -4.13 0.20 5.98
C PHE A 43 -4.03 0.42 4.46
N SER A 44 -4.97 -0.15 3.71
CA SER A 44 -4.97 -0.17 2.24
C SER A 44 -3.65 -0.69 1.61
N PRO A 45 -3.04 -1.78 2.11
CA PRO A 45 -1.74 -2.27 1.62
C PRO A 45 -1.80 -2.72 0.15
N LEU A 46 -3.00 -2.94 -0.40
CA LEU A 46 -3.25 -3.28 -1.80
C LEU A 46 -3.62 -2.07 -2.68
N GLY A 47 -3.37 -0.83 -2.21
CA GLY A 47 -3.65 0.37 -2.98
C GLY A 47 -5.11 0.45 -3.44
N ARG A 48 -6.05 0.13 -2.55
CA ARG A 48 -7.50 0.13 -2.84
C ARG A 48 -7.90 -0.80 -3.99
N GLY A 49 -7.13 -1.88 -4.17
CA GLY A 49 -7.37 -2.93 -5.15
C GLY A 49 -6.61 -2.78 -6.45
N ILE A 50 -5.79 -1.74 -6.66
CA ILE A 50 -4.99 -1.58 -7.88
C ILE A 50 -4.02 -2.76 -8.08
N PHE A 51 -3.49 -3.34 -6.99
CA PHE A 51 -2.59 -4.49 -7.02
C PHE A 51 -3.32 -5.84 -7.08
N ALA A 52 -4.67 -5.87 -7.12
CA ALA A 52 -5.39 -7.11 -7.38
C ALA A 52 -5.11 -7.62 -8.80
N LEU A 53 -5.26 -8.94 -9.03
CA LEU A 53 -5.05 -9.54 -10.35
C LEU A 53 -5.91 -8.83 -11.40
N ASN A 54 -7.20 -8.67 -11.11
CA ASN A 54 -8.11 -7.88 -11.93
C ASN A 54 -8.08 -6.43 -11.42
N THR A 55 -7.49 -5.55 -12.22
CA THR A 55 -7.50 -4.11 -11.94
C THR A 55 -8.94 -3.61 -11.87
N PRO A 56 -9.33 -2.85 -10.82
CA PRO A 56 -10.67 -2.29 -10.76
C PRO A 56 -10.91 -1.33 -11.92
N ASP A 57 -12.08 -1.43 -12.54
CA ASP A 57 -12.51 -0.51 -13.60
C ASP A 57 -13.29 0.67 -12.97
N PRO A 58 -12.77 1.91 -13.05
CA PRO A 58 -13.45 3.08 -12.49
C PRO A 58 -14.85 3.33 -13.05
N ALA A 59 -15.13 2.90 -14.29
CA ALA A 59 -16.44 3.03 -14.90
C ALA A 59 -17.53 2.20 -14.17
N THR A 60 -17.12 1.17 -13.42
CA THR A 60 -18.02 0.29 -12.67
C THR A 60 -18.26 0.74 -11.23
N PHE A 61 -17.59 1.82 -10.78
CA PHE A 61 -17.73 2.30 -9.40
C PHE A 61 -19.13 2.88 -9.16
N LYS A 62 -19.82 2.32 -8.17
CA LYS A 62 -21.15 2.76 -7.77
C LYS A 62 -21.10 4.08 -7.00
N ASP A 63 -22.23 4.74 -6.86
CA ASP A 63 -22.36 5.85 -5.94
C ASP A 63 -22.04 5.40 -4.51
N GLY A 64 -21.23 6.18 -3.79
CA GLY A 64 -20.71 5.84 -2.48
C GLY A 64 -19.41 5.00 -2.49
N ASP A 65 -18.94 4.55 -3.65
CA ASP A 65 -17.58 3.97 -3.72
C ASP A 65 -16.54 5.09 -3.49
N PHE A 66 -15.77 4.93 -2.42
CA PHE A 66 -14.75 5.90 -2.03
C PHE A 66 -13.76 6.25 -3.14
N ARG A 67 -13.49 5.32 -4.07
CA ARG A 67 -12.54 5.49 -5.18
C ARG A 67 -13.11 6.37 -6.29
N LYS A 68 -14.45 6.48 -6.38
CA LYS A 68 -15.14 7.25 -7.42
C LYS A 68 -14.74 8.73 -7.31
N GLY A 69 -14.16 9.26 -8.36
CA GLY A 69 -13.71 10.66 -8.43
C GLY A 69 -12.39 10.96 -7.71
N THR A 70 -11.74 9.98 -7.07
CA THR A 70 -10.40 10.23 -6.56
C THR A 70 -9.40 10.41 -7.71
N PRO A 71 -8.46 11.35 -7.62
CA PRO A 71 -7.56 11.68 -8.74
C PRO A 71 -6.78 10.49 -9.30
N ARG A 72 -6.39 9.53 -8.46
CA ARG A 72 -5.67 8.31 -8.86
C ARG A 72 -6.48 7.33 -9.70
N PHE A 73 -7.81 7.40 -9.61
CA PHE A 73 -8.76 6.58 -10.38
C PHE A 73 -9.45 7.35 -11.50
N THR A 74 -8.98 8.57 -11.80
CA THR A 74 -9.51 9.44 -12.87
C THR A 74 -8.48 9.57 -13.98
N GLU A 75 -8.92 9.56 -15.24
CA GLU A 75 -8.03 9.80 -16.38
C GLU A 75 -7.48 11.24 -16.39
N PRO A 76 -6.25 11.46 -16.84
CA PRO A 76 -5.32 10.48 -17.42
C PRO A 76 -4.48 9.71 -16.37
N ASN A 77 -4.58 10.06 -15.07
CA ASN A 77 -3.75 9.49 -14.00
C ASN A 77 -3.96 7.97 -13.91
N PHE A 78 -5.21 7.51 -14.01
CA PHE A 78 -5.52 6.08 -13.90
C PHE A 78 -4.80 5.26 -14.97
N GLY A 79 -4.81 5.70 -16.22
CA GLY A 79 -4.10 5.03 -17.31
C GLY A 79 -2.59 4.90 -17.05
N TYR A 80 -1.94 5.97 -16.58
CA TYR A 80 -0.51 5.92 -16.20
C TYR A 80 -0.25 4.96 -15.05
N ASN A 81 -1.10 4.98 -14.01
CA ASN A 81 -0.99 4.10 -12.86
C ASN A 81 -1.13 2.63 -13.26
N VAL A 82 -2.14 2.29 -14.07
CA VAL A 82 -2.38 0.93 -14.55
C VAL A 82 -1.19 0.41 -15.36
N ALA A 83 -0.63 1.23 -16.24
CA ALA A 83 0.52 0.82 -17.04
C ALA A 83 1.71 0.39 -16.17
N ARG A 84 2.03 1.15 -15.10
CA ARG A 84 3.08 0.81 -14.15
C ARG A 84 2.75 -0.44 -13.34
N VAL A 85 1.52 -0.54 -12.84
CA VAL A 85 1.07 -1.71 -12.07
C VAL A 85 1.08 -2.98 -12.91
N GLN A 86 0.85 -2.89 -14.23
CA GLN A 86 0.93 -4.04 -15.12
C GLN A 86 2.35 -4.63 -15.18
N VAL A 87 3.38 -3.80 -15.15
CA VAL A 87 4.78 -4.26 -15.06
C VAL A 87 5.01 -5.02 -13.75
N PHE A 88 4.53 -4.49 -12.63
CA PHE A 88 4.59 -5.17 -11.33
C PHE A 88 3.85 -6.52 -11.34
N LYS A 89 2.67 -6.60 -11.98
CA LYS A 89 1.93 -7.86 -12.11
C LYS A 89 2.68 -8.88 -12.96
N THR A 90 3.37 -8.43 -13.98
CA THR A 90 4.24 -9.28 -14.80
C THR A 90 5.39 -9.84 -13.96
N LEU A 91 6.06 -9.01 -13.16
CA LEU A 91 7.08 -9.45 -12.22
C LEU A 91 6.53 -10.52 -11.24
N ALA A 92 5.36 -10.30 -10.64
CA ALA A 92 4.75 -11.28 -9.75
C ALA A 92 4.51 -12.62 -10.46
N LYS A 93 4.04 -12.60 -11.71
CA LYS A 93 3.82 -13.79 -12.54
C LYS A 93 5.13 -14.53 -12.84
N GLU A 94 6.20 -13.82 -13.16
CA GLU A 94 7.53 -14.39 -13.42
C GLU A 94 8.11 -15.05 -12.17
N LEU A 95 7.79 -14.51 -10.98
CA LEU A 95 8.16 -15.07 -9.68
C LEU A 95 7.23 -16.24 -9.26
N GLY A 96 6.25 -16.61 -10.07
CA GLY A 96 5.29 -17.68 -9.76
C GLY A 96 4.37 -17.35 -8.56
N THR A 97 4.17 -16.06 -8.25
CA THR A 97 3.36 -15.62 -7.12
C THR A 97 2.21 -14.72 -7.56
N HIS A 98 1.28 -14.47 -6.64
CA HIS A 98 0.16 -13.58 -6.89
C HIS A 98 0.56 -12.11 -6.64
N PRO A 99 0.13 -11.13 -7.45
CA PRO A 99 0.47 -9.73 -7.21
C PRO A 99 0.01 -9.20 -5.84
N VAL A 100 -1.11 -9.72 -5.32
CA VAL A 100 -1.58 -9.45 -3.95
C VAL A 100 -0.56 -9.93 -2.92
N THR A 101 -0.09 -11.17 -3.05
CA THR A 101 0.93 -11.78 -2.18
C THR A 101 2.21 -10.95 -2.21
N LEU A 102 2.70 -10.61 -3.40
CA LEU A 102 3.93 -9.84 -3.56
C LEU A 102 3.82 -8.43 -2.95
N ALA A 103 2.67 -7.75 -3.12
CA ALA A 103 2.46 -6.41 -2.57
C ALA A 103 2.43 -6.41 -1.03
N ILE A 104 1.81 -7.42 -0.41
CA ILE A 104 1.78 -7.55 1.05
C ILE A 104 3.15 -8.00 1.59
N ALA A 105 3.81 -8.96 0.93
CA ALA A 105 5.15 -9.39 1.29
C ALA A 105 6.15 -8.23 1.25
N TRP A 106 6.02 -7.33 0.25
CA TRP A 106 6.79 -6.10 0.22
C TRP A 106 6.56 -5.24 1.48
N CYS A 107 5.30 -5.04 1.91
CA CYS A 107 4.99 -4.32 3.16
C CYS A 107 5.65 -4.97 4.37
N LEU A 108 5.54 -6.31 4.52
CA LEU A 108 6.11 -7.06 5.64
C LEU A 108 7.64 -6.95 5.69
N ASN A 109 8.30 -6.86 4.55
CA ASN A 109 9.76 -6.75 4.45
C ASN A 109 10.30 -5.32 4.72
N ARG A 110 9.42 -4.34 4.99
CA ARG A 110 9.84 -2.98 5.42
C ARG A 110 10.25 -2.91 6.89
N GLY A 111 9.97 -3.94 7.67
CA GLY A 111 10.40 -4.06 9.05
C GLY A 111 9.52 -5.00 9.88
N PRO A 112 10.05 -5.59 10.96
CA PRO A 112 9.33 -6.57 11.78
C PRO A 112 8.17 -5.96 12.58
N HIS A 113 8.10 -4.64 12.67
CA HIS A 113 7.05 -3.90 13.37
C HIS A 113 5.84 -3.56 12.47
N LEU A 114 5.83 -3.99 11.19
CA LEU A 114 4.72 -3.75 10.27
C LEU A 114 3.69 -4.87 10.33
N ILE A 115 2.42 -4.49 10.50
CA ILE A 115 1.26 -5.39 10.57
C ILE A 115 0.22 -4.93 9.55
N PRO A 116 0.36 -5.28 8.26
CA PRO A 116 -0.59 -4.85 7.23
C PRO A 116 -1.97 -5.48 7.44
N ILE A 117 -3.02 -4.68 7.19
CA ILE A 117 -4.42 -5.07 7.35
C ILE A 117 -5.17 -5.08 6.02
N PRO A 118 -4.94 -6.07 5.14
CA PRO A 118 -5.64 -6.17 3.87
C PRO A 118 -7.12 -6.51 4.07
N GLY A 119 -8.01 -5.73 3.43
CA GLY A 119 -9.43 -6.02 3.40
C GLY A 119 -9.79 -7.01 2.28
N THR A 120 -10.61 -8.02 2.59
CA THR A 120 -11.14 -8.96 1.59
C THR A 120 -12.52 -9.48 1.98
N ARG A 121 -13.29 -9.98 0.99
CA ARG A 121 -14.59 -10.65 1.15
C ARG A 121 -14.60 -12.05 0.56
N SER A 122 -13.46 -12.55 0.10
CA SER A 122 -13.31 -13.85 -0.55
C SER A 122 -12.28 -14.69 0.20
N ALA A 123 -12.59 -15.95 0.45
CA ALA A 123 -11.68 -16.91 1.07
C ALA A 123 -10.41 -17.11 0.20
N GLU A 124 -10.57 -17.11 -1.13
CA GLU A 124 -9.45 -17.19 -2.07
C GLU A 124 -8.52 -15.99 -1.93
N HIS A 125 -9.08 -14.76 -1.94
CA HIS A 125 -8.28 -13.56 -1.75
C HIS A 125 -7.62 -13.50 -0.36
N LEU A 126 -8.28 -14.03 0.68
CA LEU A 126 -7.68 -14.15 2.00
C LEU A 126 -6.46 -15.07 1.98
N ALA A 127 -6.55 -16.21 1.31
CA ALA A 127 -5.42 -17.13 1.16
C ALA A 127 -4.24 -16.47 0.42
N GLN A 128 -4.51 -15.69 -0.63
CA GLN A 128 -3.50 -14.91 -1.34
C GLN A 128 -2.82 -13.86 -0.43
N CYS A 129 -3.60 -13.20 0.44
CA CYS A 129 -3.06 -12.25 1.42
C CYS A 129 -2.19 -12.97 2.45
N ALA A 130 -2.66 -14.10 2.99
CA ALA A 130 -1.95 -14.87 4.02
C ALA A 130 -0.63 -15.47 3.51
N ALA A 131 -0.59 -15.92 2.25
CA ALA A 131 0.61 -16.45 1.61
C ALA A 131 1.80 -15.46 1.61
N ALA A 132 1.55 -14.18 1.84
CA ALA A 132 2.60 -13.17 1.93
C ALA A 132 3.53 -13.37 3.13
N SER A 133 3.06 -14.00 4.22
CA SER A 133 3.86 -14.29 5.42
C SER A 133 4.95 -15.33 5.15
N ASP A 134 4.71 -16.21 4.19
CA ASP A 134 5.62 -17.31 3.84
C ASP A 134 6.49 -16.95 2.62
N PHE A 135 6.25 -15.80 2.00
CA PHE A 135 7.01 -15.37 0.83
C PHE A 135 8.38 -14.83 1.22
N VAL A 136 9.42 -15.56 0.82
CA VAL A 136 10.80 -15.09 0.98
C VAL A 136 11.06 -13.96 -0.02
N MET A 137 11.51 -12.81 0.47
CA MET A 137 11.80 -11.60 -0.32
C MET A 137 13.31 -11.37 -0.41
N PRO A 138 14.02 -11.94 -1.39
CA PRO A 138 15.42 -11.62 -1.62
C PRO A 138 15.64 -10.14 -1.98
N SER A 139 16.84 -9.64 -1.74
CA SER A 139 17.21 -8.24 -2.06
C SER A 139 16.95 -7.88 -3.52
N GLU A 140 17.22 -8.80 -4.43
CA GLU A 140 17.07 -8.61 -5.88
C GLU A 140 15.60 -8.39 -6.27
N ILE A 141 14.68 -9.12 -5.61
CA ILE A 141 13.23 -8.92 -5.82
C ILE A 141 12.78 -7.57 -5.24
N MET A 142 13.27 -7.22 -4.04
CA MET A 142 13.00 -5.91 -3.45
C MET A 142 13.46 -4.78 -4.37
N GLU A 143 14.69 -4.86 -4.90
CA GLU A 143 15.24 -3.87 -5.84
C GLU A 143 14.44 -3.79 -7.14
N ALA A 144 14.01 -4.93 -7.68
CA ALA A 144 13.17 -4.98 -8.88
C ALA A 144 11.81 -4.29 -8.65
N ILE A 145 11.19 -4.50 -7.48
CA ILE A 145 9.94 -3.83 -7.09
C ILE A 145 10.18 -2.32 -6.96
N GLU A 146 11.22 -1.89 -6.25
CA GLU A 146 11.55 -0.48 -6.04
C GLU A 146 11.92 0.24 -7.36
N THR A 147 12.50 -0.48 -8.31
CA THR A 147 12.79 0.04 -9.66
C THR A 147 11.50 0.18 -10.48
N THR A 148 10.59 -0.77 -10.36
CA THR A 148 9.31 -0.77 -11.10
C THR A 148 8.35 0.29 -10.55
N LEU A 149 8.27 0.39 -9.23
CA LEU A 149 7.36 1.27 -8.49
C LEU A 149 8.13 2.14 -7.46
N PRO A 150 9.01 3.06 -7.92
CA PRO A 150 9.79 3.90 -7.03
C PRO A 150 8.90 4.85 -6.21
N VAL A 151 9.45 5.44 -5.15
CA VAL A 151 8.75 6.49 -4.40
C VAL A 151 8.28 7.59 -5.35
N GLY A 152 7.02 8.01 -5.26
CA GLY A 152 6.45 9.07 -6.09
C GLY A 152 6.02 8.64 -7.50
N TRP A 153 6.01 7.35 -7.84
CA TRP A 153 5.58 6.86 -9.16
C TRP A 153 4.09 7.07 -9.45
N ALA A 154 3.27 7.18 -8.41
CA ALA A 154 1.81 7.24 -8.54
C ALA A 154 1.36 8.62 -9.02
N HIS A 155 0.56 8.65 -10.09
CA HIS A 155 -0.04 9.84 -10.64
C HIS A 155 -1.35 10.20 -9.91
N GLY A 156 -1.53 11.48 -9.61
CA GLY A 156 -2.70 12.03 -8.93
C GLY A 156 -2.66 11.90 -7.41
N ASP A 157 -3.46 12.74 -6.76
CA ASP A 157 -3.60 12.72 -5.31
C ASP A 157 -4.35 11.49 -4.81
N ARG A 158 -4.04 11.05 -3.58
CA ARG A 158 -4.70 9.90 -2.91
C ARG A 158 -6.17 10.16 -2.61
N TYR A 159 -6.53 11.42 -2.43
CA TYR A 159 -7.84 11.87 -1.99
C TYR A 159 -8.34 13.04 -2.85
N THR A 160 -9.65 13.23 -2.89
CA THR A 160 -10.24 14.49 -3.40
C THR A 160 -10.01 15.62 -2.40
N THR A 161 -10.18 16.88 -2.83
CA THR A 161 -10.06 18.03 -1.94
C THR A 161 -10.95 17.93 -0.70
N GLN A 162 -12.17 17.36 -0.85
CA GLN A 162 -13.08 17.17 0.27
C GLN A 162 -12.64 16.06 1.22
N GLN A 163 -11.94 15.05 0.72
CA GLN A 163 -11.45 13.92 1.50
C GLN A 163 -10.14 14.21 2.24
N TRP A 164 -9.46 15.33 1.92
CA TRP A 164 -8.23 15.75 2.58
C TRP A 164 -8.44 16.28 4.00
N ILE A 165 -9.65 16.24 4.55
CA ILE A 165 -9.91 16.67 5.92
C ILE A 165 -9.44 15.57 6.89
N GLY A 166 -8.27 15.77 7.50
CA GLY A 166 -7.67 14.87 8.50
C GLY A 166 -6.50 14.00 8.06
N PRO A 167 -6.44 13.46 6.80
CA PRO A 167 -5.27 12.73 6.35
C PRO A 167 -4.01 13.59 6.27
N GLU A 168 -2.85 12.94 6.36
CA GLU A 168 -1.56 13.60 6.13
C GLU A 168 -1.42 14.05 4.68
N GLY A 169 -1.00 15.29 4.47
CA GLY A 169 -0.87 15.92 3.14
C GLY A 169 0.34 15.47 2.31
N TYR A 170 1.10 14.47 2.76
CA TYR A 170 2.28 13.96 2.06
C TYR A 170 1.94 12.72 1.23
N CYS A 171 2.46 12.64 0.01
CA CYS A 171 2.27 11.51 -0.90
C CYS A 171 3.57 10.73 -1.13
#